data_c8bed1f09137f1e0912caeaac4086508
#
_entry.id   c8bed1f09137f1e0912caeaac4086508
#
_cell.length_a   1.000
_cell.length_b   1.000
_cell.length_c   1.000
_cell.angle_alpha   90.00
_cell.angle_beta   90.00
_cell.angle_gamma   90.00
#
_symmetry.space_group_name_H-M   'P 1'
#
loop_
_entity.id
_entity.type
_entity.pdbx_description
1 polymer ?
#
loop_
_entity_poly.entity_id
_entity_poly.type
_entity_poly.pdbx_seq_one_letter_code
_entity_poly.pdbx_strand_id
1 'polypeptide(L)'
;MVPNQWLRMSIGLSWLAIATGSTISLAGEQGQRALAAVNAMIAAGEVRKDATIKVAFKSGNIAALLGPALELQKEWEQRTGVMITARVIPQQPALLNLKANPDIDLTVARTHEFPDLLEQGLVEDLTPLVKQFGFTIDSKPPTGFIRPRLQGYVGDKLVAIPADGDVMLLYLRQDLLESSVEKAAFRKAHGRELAIPKTWQEYEQLIQFFHRPQQGMYGSAEQRERDSAWMLWMPRYLSQGYPQRKLFDDKLTPLIDSPAGIAATESYVRTVRYSPPDILGEGKDYSYTLPLFMQGKVFSTMFTIAGAKLLNAASSPVRGKFISVPIPGSQVDKHLVRRNLPIYGNNLVVSTRGAQRKLAFLFTMWLTDPDTSLRTVGVKGGFTDPFRWNHLNDARLKEMYTAEALAVFAKEWDIAVLPGTGLPGDGEYLDALNQHLWLAASGKQSAAEAMRRTAQEWDKITQRYGREKLLPWLKIFNAGLGSSDAAAVVAK
;
A
#
# COMPACT_ATOMS: atom_id res chain seq x y z
N MET A 1 -37.09 57.07 -60.42
CA MET A 1 -38.22 56.11 -60.24
C MET A 1 -37.66 54.84 -59.63
N VAL A 2 -37.75 54.69 -58.34
CA VAL A 2 -37.62 53.42 -57.61
C VAL A 2 -38.24 53.69 -56.23
N PRO A 3 -39.18 52.92 -55.74
CA PRO A 3 -39.74 53.14 -54.39
C PRO A 3 -38.98 52.30 -53.32
N ASN A 4 -38.82 52.95 -52.19
CA ASN A 4 -38.35 52.44 -50.90
C ASN A 4 -39.23 51.31 -50.38
N GLN A 5 -38.57 50.21 -49.88
CA GLN A 5 -39.20 49.30 -48.94
C GLN A 5 -38.40 49.31 -47.65
N TRP A 6 -39.07 49.71 -46.59
CA TRP A 6 -38.56 49.67 -45.20
C TRP A 6 -38.68 48.27 -44.62
N LEU A 7 -37.53 47.69 -44.20
CA LEU A 7 -37.50 46.46 -43.44
C LEU A 7 -37.42 46.84 -41.95
N ARG A 8 -38.47 46.52 -41.21
CA ARG A 8 -38.48 46.66 -39.74
C ARG A 8 -37.62 45.58 -39.13
N MET A 9 -36.53 45.96 -38.47
CA MET A 9 -35.75 45.06 -37.54
C MET A 9 -36.47 45.01 -36.21
N SER A 10 -36.97 43.81 -35.85
CA SER A 10 -37.44 43.50 -34.52
C SER A 10 -36.24 43.18 -33.66
N ILE A 11 -35.91 44.01 -32.70
CA ILE A 11 -34.89 43.72 -31.68
C ILE A 11 -35.52 42.76 -30.66
N GLY A 12 -35.21 41.49 -30.79
CA GLY A 12 -35.48 40.49 -29.77
C GLY A 12 -34.51 40.67 -28.62
N LEU A 13 -34.98 41.16 -27.47
CA LEU A 13 -34.25 41.08 -26.20
C LEU A 13 -34.14 39.63 -25.79
N SER A 14 -32.99 39.03 -26.05
CA SER A 14 -32.62 37.76 -25.44
C SER A 14 -32.23 38.03 -24.00
N TRP A 15 -33.02 37.56 -23.07
CA TRP A 15 -32.69 37.50 -21.67
C TRP A 15 -31.52 36.48 -21.51
N LEU A 16 -30.32 36.98 -21.25
CA LEU A 16 -29.23 36.18 -20.77
C LEU A 16 -29.60 35.71 -19.35
N ALA A 17 -30.07 34.50 -19.24
CA ALA A 17 -30.14 33.83 -17.96
C ALA A 17 -28.69 33.67 -17.47
N ILE A 18 -28.29 34.45 -16.48
CA ILE A 18 -27.08 34.23 -15.70
C ILE A 18 -27.30 32.91 -15.01
N ALA A 19 -26.73 31.85 -15.55
CA ALA A 19 -26.60 30.57 -14.89
C ALA A 19 -25.77 30.83 -13.63
N THR A 20 -26.45 30.94 -12.49
CA THR A 20 -25.82 30.81 -11.17
C THR A 20 -25.06 29.50 -11.19
N GLY A 21 -23.74 29.60 -11.07
CA GLY A 21 -22.83 28.47 -11.15
C GLY A 21 -23.27 27.33 -10.25
N SER A 22 -23.79 26.30 -10.87
CA SER A 22 -23.86 24.98 -10.26
C SER A 22 -22.43 24.60 -9.94
N THR A 23 -22.07 24.57 -8.67
CA THR A 23 -20.86 23.93 -8.21
C THR A 23 -20.90 22.52 -8.75
N ILE A 24 -20.08 22.24 -9.76
CA ILE A 24 -19.94 20.91 -10.33
C ILE A 24 -19.60 19.99 -9.16
N SER A 25 -20.47 19.02 -8.93
CA SER A 25 -20.24 17.99 -7.92
C SER A 25 -18.92 17.28 -8.24
N LEU A 26 -17.95 17.39 -7.35
CA LEU A 26 -16.64 16.76 -7.51
C LEU A 26 -16.66 15.25 -7.25
N ALA A 27 -17.79 14.66 -6.85
CA ALA A 27 -17.96 13.23 -6.69
C ALA A 27 -18.56 12.60 -7.95
N GLY A 28 -17.98 11.49 -8.40
CA GLY A 28 -18.48 10.67 -9.50
C GLY A 28 -19.76 9.90 -9.12
N GLU A 29 -20.16 8.95 -9.99
CA GLU A 29 -21.42 8.20 -9.82
C GLU A 29 -21.50 7.45 -8.48
N GLN A 30 -20.42 6.81 -8.07
CA GLN A 30 -20.34 6.08 -6.80
C GLN A 30 -20.57 7.01 -5.61
N GLY A 31 -19.90 8.15 -5.60
CA GLY A 31 -20.03 9.14 -4.54
C GLY A 31 -21.42 9.78 -4.48
N GLN A 32 -22.02 10.08 -5.66
CA GLN A 32 -23.40 10.58 -5.73
C GLN A 32 -24.40 9.57 -5.17
N ARG A 33 -24.22 8.28 -5.49
CA ARG A 33 -25.05 7.18 -4.96
C ARG A 33 -24.95 7.09 -3.44
N ALA A 34 -23.75 7.24 -2.88
CA ALA A 34 -23.56 7.24 -1.44
C ALA A 34 -24.29 8.40 -0.75
N LEU A 35 -24.15 9.61 -1.28
CA LEU A 35 -24.86 10.79 -0.77
C LEU A 35 -26.39 10.66 -0.87
N ALA A 36 -26.89 10.17 -2.00
CA ALA A 36 -28.31 9.93 -2.21
C ALA A 36 -28.86 8.89 -1.22
N ALA A 37 -28.11 7.82 -0.96
CA ALA A 37 -28.49 6.79 0.01
C ALA A 37 -28.61 7.37 1.44
N VAL A 38 -27.64 8.20 1.87
CA VAL A 38 -27.70 8.88 3.18
C VAL A 38 -28.94 9.78 3.28
N ASN A 39 -29.17 10.62 2.27
CA ASN A 39 -30.32 11.54 2.26
C ASN A 39 -31.67 10.78 2.24
N ALA A 40 -31.74 9.65 1.54
CA ALA A 40 -32.93 8.79 1.55
C ALA A 40 -33.19 8.17 2.95
N MET A 41 -32.13 7.70 3.64
CA MET A 41 -32.24 7.17 5.00
C MET A 41 -32.69 8.25 6.01
N ILE A 42 -32.23 9.49 5.85
CA ILE A 42 -32.69 10.64 6.67
C ILE A 42 -34.15 10.94 6.39
N ALA A 43 -34.55 11.02 5.12
CA ALA A 43 -35.93 11.29 4.72
C ALA A 43 -36.90 10.19 5.20
N ALA A 44 -36.45 8.95 5.24
CA ALA A 44 -37.22 7.80 5.78
C ALA A 44 -37.25 7.73 7.33
N GLY A 45 -36.51 8.63 8.03
CA GLY A 45 -36.39 8.59 9.49
C GLY A 45 -35.55 7.44 10.05
N GLU A 46 -34.82 6.70 9.18
CA GLU A 46 -33.92 5.63 9.60
C GLU A 46 -32.67 6.16 10.30
N VAL A 47 -32.26 7.37 9.94
CA VAL A 47 -31.09 8.07 10.48
C VAL A 47 -31.46 9.52 10.79
N ARG A 48 -30.95 10.03 11.91
CA ARG A 48 -31.09 11.45 12.27
C ARG A 48 -30.16 12.29 11.41
N LYS A 49 -30.61 13.47 10.99
CA LYS A 49 -29.82 14.42 10.19
C LYS A 49 -28.52 14.85 10.90
N ASP A 50 -28.53 14.91 12.24
CA ASP A 50 -27.40 15.27 13.10
C ASP A 50 -26.61 14.04 13.61
N ALA A 51 -26.82 12.88 13.03
CA ALA A 51 -26.06 11.68 13.35
C ALA A 51 -24.55 11.92 13.17
N THR A 52 -23.74 11.30 14.00
CA THR A 52 -22.29 11.50 13.98
C THR A 52 -21.57 10.19 13.71
N ILE A 53 -20.76 10.15 12.68
CA ILE A 53 -19.81 9.06 12.39
C ILE A 53 -18.53 9.32 13.20
N LYS A 54 -18.13 8.37 14.03
CA LYS A 54 -16.87 8.44 14.77
C LYS A 54 -15.77 7.72 13.99
N VAL A 55 -14.86 8.48 13.43
CA VAL A 55 -13.73 7.95 12.68
C VAL A 55 -12.46 7.99 13.54
N ALA A 56 -11.61 6.99 13.43
CA ALA A 56 -10.32 6.94 14.09
C ALA A 56 -9.22 6.62 13.10
N PHE A 57 -8.33 7.57 12.86
CA PHE A 57 -7.26 7.45 11.89
C PHE A 57 -5.90 7.73 12.53
N LYS A 58 -4.85 7.11 12.01
CA LYS A 58 -3.46 7.46 12.32
C LYS A 58 -3.19 8.90 11.88
N SER A 59 -2.28 9.61 12.53
CA SER A 59 -2.05 11.05 12.30
C SER A 59 -1.85 11.40 10.81
N GLY A 60 -1.07 10.60 10.08
CA GLY A 60 -0.83 10.79 8.65
C GLY A 60 -2.07 10.58 7.76
N ASN A 61 -3.04 9.79 8.21
CA ASN A 61 -4.25 9.51 7.44
C ASN A 61 -5.33 10.59 7.61
N ILE A 62 -5.34 11.38 8.68
CA ILE A 62 -6.34 12.44 8.90
C ILE A 62 -6.34 13.43 7.73
N ALA A 63 -5.17 14.03 7.45
CA ALA A 63 -5.04 15.00 6.37
C ALA A 63 -5.28 14.37 4.99
N ALA A 64 -4.90 13.12 4.79
CA ALA A 64 -5.10 12.44 3.53
C ALA A 64 -6.57 12.11 3.27
N LEU A 65 -7.29 11.55 4.27
CA LEU A 65 -8.65 11.05 4.11
C LEU A 65 -9.73 12.12 4.33
N LEU A 66 -9.48 13.11 5.19
CA LEU A 66 -10.45 14.18 5.48
C LEU A 66 -10.10 15.51 4.80
N GLY A 67 -8.95 15.58 4.12
CA GLY A 67 -8.36 16.78 3.54
C GLY A 67 -7.48 17.55 4.53
N PRO A 68 -6.40 18.23 4.06
CA PRO A 68 -5.47 18.97 4.92
C PRO A 68 -6.13 20.06 5.77
N ALA A 69 -7.23 20.66 5.27
CA ALA A 69 -8.06 21.66 5.97
C ALA A 69 -9.43 21.10 6.36
N LEU A 70 -9.57 19.75 6.42
CA LEU A 70 -10.80 19.01 6.64
C LEU A 70 -11.89 19.34 5.59
N GLU A 71 -11.49 19.66 4.37
CA GLU A 71 -12.40 20.05 3.30
C GLU A 71 -13.30 18.89 2.83
N LEU A 72 -12.83 17.66 2.85
CA LEU A 72 -13.63 16.47 2.54
C LEU A 72 -14.65 16.19 3.65
N GLN A 73 -14.24 16.32 4.91
CA GLN A 73 -15.16 16.24 6.05
C GLN A 73 -16.28 17.30 5.92
N LYS A 74 -15.92 18.56 5.73
CA LYS A 74 -16.88 19.67 5.60
C LYS A 74 -17.84 19.47 4.44
N GLU A 75 -17.33 19.00 3.29
CA GLU A 75 -18.15 18.70 2.12
C GLU A 75 -19.20 17.62 2.42
N TRP A 76 -18.78 16.52 3.04
CA TRP A 76 -19.69 15.46 3.46
C TRP A 76 -20.77 15.98 4.42
N GLU A 77 -20.40 16.72 5.47
CA GLU A 77 -21.30 17.29 6.45
C GLU A 77 -22.30 18.27 5.84
N GLN A 78 -21.85 19.12 4.91
CA GLN A 78 -22.71 20.07 4.18
C GLN A 78 -23.71 19.37 3.27
N ARG A 79 -23.31 18.28 2.62
CA ARG A 79 -24.15 17.58 1.63
C ARG A 79 -25.13 16.61 2.24
N THR A 80 -24.85 16.11 3.43
CA THR A 80 -25.68 15.09 4.11
C THR A 80 -26.31 15.58 5.41
N GLY A 81 -25.69 16.53 6.09
CA GLY A 81 -26.03 16.91 7.47
C GLY A 81 -25.51 15.92 8.51
N VAL A 82 -24.86 14.82 8.11
CA VAL A 82 -24.25 13.84 9.01
C VAL A 82 -22.86 14.32 9.39
N MET A 83 -22.61 14.46 10.68
CA MET A 83 -21.36 14.98 11.24
C MET A 83 -20.26 13.90 11.27
N ILE A 84 -19.00 14.34 11.25
CA ILE A 84 -17.85 13.46 11.47
C ILE A 84 -17.05 13.94 12.67
N THR A 85 -16.80 13.03 13.62
CA THR A 85 -15.85 13.28 14.70
C THR A 85 -14.62 12.41 14.47
N ALA A 86 -13.46 13.05 14.25
CA ALA A 86 -12.20 12.38 14.00
C ALA A 86 -11.34 12.30 15.27
N ARG A 87 -10.79 11.12 15.52
CA ARG A 87 -9.82 10.86 16.59
C ARG A 87 -8.50 10.39 16.00
N VAL A 88 -7.38 10.94 16.49
CA VAL A 88 -6.04 10.42 16.17
C VAL A 88 -5.77 9.21 17.05
N ILE A 89 -5.35 8.11 16.42
CA ILE A 89 -4.96 6.86 17.09
C ILE A 89 -3.47 6.57 16.91
N PRO A 90 -2.86 5.79 17.83
CA PRO A 90 -1.46 5.38 17.73
C PRO A 90 -1.14 4.60 16.46
N GLN A 91 0.15 4.63 16.05
CA GLN A 91 0.71 3.80 14.99
C GLN A 91 0.93 2.35 15.51
N GLN A 92 -0.16 1.65 15.75
CA GLN A 92 -0.18 0.28 16.23
C GLN A 92 -1.20 -0.54 15.41
N PRO A 93 -1.25 -1.88 15.55
CA PRO A 93 -2.22 -2.72 14.87
C PRO A 93 -3.67 -2.28 15.09
N ALA A 94 -4.49 -2.40 14.04
CA ALA A 94 -5.91 -2.04 14.08
C ALA A 94 -6.69 -2.80 15.18
N LEU A 95 -6.30 -4.05 15.45
CA LEU A 95 -6.84 -4.86 16.53
C LEU A 95 -6.77 -4.15 17.91
N LEU A 96 -5.60 -3.60 18.24
CA LEU A 96 -5.40 -2.90 19.51
C LEU A 96 -6.17 -1.58 19.55
N ASN A 97 -6.18 -0.85 18.42
CA ASN A 97 -6.93 0.40 18.32
C ASN A 97 -8.42 0.19 18.47
N LEU A 98 -9.02 -0.82 17.83
CA LEU A 98 -10.44 -1.13 17.95
C LEU A 98 -10.83 -1.66 19.33
N LYS A 99 -9.94 -2.42 19.99
CA LYS A 99 -10.19 -2.86 21.39
C LYS A 99 -10.17 -1.69 22.37
N ALA A 100 -9.25 -0.76 22.20
CA ALA A 100 -9.11 0.42 23.06
C ALA A 100 -10.21 1.47 22.82
N ASN A 101 -10.86 1.47 21.65
CA ASN A 101 -11.86 2.45 21.25
C ASN A 101 -13.11 1.76 20.69
N PRO A 102 -13.94 1.13 21.53
CA PRO A 102 -15.06 0.30 21.09
C PRO A 102 -16.23 1.09 20.46
N ASP A 103 -16.21 2.41 20.57
CA ASP A 103 -17.23 3.32 20.04
C ASP A 103 -16.94 3.86 18.64
N ILE A 104 -15.84 3.42 18.02
CA ILE A 104 -15.47 3.82 16.68
C ILE A 104 -16.38 3.15 15.64
N ASP A 105 -16.84 3.91 14.64
CA ASP A 105 -17.59 3.41 13.48
C ASP A 105 -16.68 3.02 12.31
N LEU A 106 -15.59 3.79 12.08
CA LEU A 106 -14.70 3.64 10.94
C LEU A 106 -13.25 3.82 11.34
N THR A 107 -12.39 2.94 10.85
CA THR A 107 -10.93 3.08 10.99
C THR A 107 -10.20 2.50 9.78
N VAL A 108 -8.88 2.48 9.83
CA VAL A 108 -8.02 1.86 8.83
C VAL A 108 -7.37 0.59 9.36
N ALA A 109 -7.20 -0.39 8.48
CA ALA A 109 -6.46 -1.62 8.76
C ALA A 109 -5.61 -2.03 7.54
N ARG A 110 -4.52 -2.72 7.79
CA ARG A 110 -3.69 -3.33 6.75
C ARG A 110 -4.20 -4.72 6.41
N THR A 111 -3.97 -5.17 5.19
CA THR A 111 -4.50 -6.45 4.69
C THR A 111 -4.12 -7.66 5.56
N HIS A 112 -2.88 -7.72 6.07
CA HIS A 112 -2.45 -8.82 6.94
C HIS A 112 -3.12 -8.85 8.32
N GLU A 113 -3.76 -7.76 8.74
CA GLU A 113 -4.48 -7.68 10.02
C GLU A 113 -5.91 -8.24 9.94
N PHE A 114 -6.46 -8.47 8.74
CA PHE A 114 -7.86 -8.88 8.57
C PHE A 114 -8.22 -10.22 9.23
N PRO A 115 -7.37 -11.27 9.21
CA PRO A 115 -7.68 -12.52 9.89
C PRO A 115 -7.96 -12.32 11.39
N ASP A 116 -7.14 -11.54 12.08
CA ASP A 116 -7.33 -11.23 13.50
C ASP A 116 -8.62 -10.43 13.78
N LEU A 117 -8.89 -9.45 12.92
CA LEU A 117 -10.06 -8.58 13.06
C LEU A 117 -11.37 -9.37 12.86
N LEU A 118 -11.40 -10.28 11.89
CA LEU A 118 -12.54 -11.15 11.61
C LEU A 118 -12.73 -12.21 12.68
N GLU A 119 -11.65 -12.89 13.10
CA GLU A 119 -11.72 -13.93 14.13
C GLU A 119 -12.29 -13.37 15.45
N GLN A 120 -11.97 -12.12 15.76
CA GLN A 120 -12.47 -11.45 16.96
C GLN A 120 -13.78 -10.68 16.75
N GLY A 121 -14.39 -10.77 15.57
CA GLY A 121 -15.67 -10.13 15.27
C GLY A 121 -15.65 -8.61 15.42
N LEU A 122 -14.52 -7.94 15.11
CA LEU A 122 -14.33 -6.50 15.29
C LEU A 122 -14.69 -5.66 14.06
N VAL A 123 -14.73 -6.28 12.89
CA VAL A 123 -15.04 -5.60 11.62
C VAL A 123 -16.18 -6.28 10.89
N GLU A 124 -16.95 -5.48 10.17
CA GLU A 124 -18.11 -5.93 9.39
C GLU A 124 -17.69 -6.68 8.12
N ASP A 125 -18.49 -7.69 7.75
CA ASP A 125 -18.54 -8.12 6.36
C ASP A 125 -19.39 -7.11 5.57
N LEU A 126 -18.74 -6.36 4.69
CA LEU A 126 -19.36 -5.30 3.91
C LEU A 126 -20.13 -5.82 2.69
N THR A 127 -20.04 -7.13 2.37
CA THR A 127 -20.71 -7.73 1.21
C THR A 127 -22.23 -7.48 1.20
N PRO A 128 -22.96 -7.61 2.35
CA PRO A 128 -24.39 -7.29 2.39
C PRO A 128 -24.68 -5.81 2.13
N LEU A 129 -23.84 -4.89 2.63
CA LEU A 129 -24.02 -3.46 2.44
C LEU A 129 -23.75 -3.03 0.99
N VAL A 130 -22.72 -3.60 0.35
CA VAL A 130 -22.45 -3.41 -1.08
C VAL A 130 -23.68 -3.79 -1.90
N LYS A 131 -24.29 -4.96 -1.61
CA LYS A 131 -25.51 -5.43 -2.29
C LYS A 131 -26.72 -4.55 -1.98
N GLN A 132 -26.93 -4.20 -0.69
CA GLN A 132 -28.07 -3.38 -0.25
C GLN A 132 -28.10 -2.01 -0.96
N PHE A 133 -26.96 -1.36 -1.09
CA PHE A 133 -26.86 -0.01 -1.66
C PHE A 133 -26.49 -0.01 -3.16
N GLY A 134 -26.39 -1.18 -3.80
CA GLY A 134 -26.14 -1.32 -5.22
C GLY A 134 -24.75 -0.84 -5.68
N PHE A 135 -23.73 -0.98 -4.82
CA PHE A 135 -22.34 -0.69 -5.19
C PHE A 135 -21.68 -1.86 -5.90
N THR A 136 -20.58 -1.59 -6.57
CA THR A 136 -19.70 -2.58 -7.19
C THR A 136 -18.27 -2.37 -6.74
N ILE A 137 -17.63 -3.44 -6.28
CA ILE A 137 -16.21 -3.44 -5.90
C ILE A 137 -15.48 -4.34 -6.91
N ASP A 138 -15.08 -3.76 -8.01
CA ASP A 138 -14.38 -4.46 -9.09
C ASP A 138 -13.06 -3.79 -9.45
N SER A 139 -12.31 -4.43 -10.36
CA SER A 139 -11.04 -3.94 -10.87
C SER A 139 -11.11 -3.51 -12.34
N LYS A 140 -12.30 -3.18 -12.86
CA LYS A 140 -12.46 -2.82 -14.26
C LYS A 140 -11.94 -1.41 -14.55
N PRO A 141 -10.97 -1.26 -15.48
CA PRO A 141 -10.62 0.06 -15.98
C PRO A 141 -11.84 0.76 -16.63
N PRO A 142 -11.90 2.10 -16.67
CA PRO A 142 -10.83 3.01 -16.21
C PRO A 142 -10.88 3.37 -14.72
N THR A 143 -11.94 3.06 -13.97
CA THR A 143 -12.19 3.60 -12.62
C THR A 143 -12.24 2.57 -11.49
N GLY A 144 -12.20 1.28 -11.80
CA GLY A 144 -12.21 0.21 -10.80
C GLY A 144 -11.01 0.28 -9.84
N PHE A 145 -11.11 -0.44 -8.73
CA PHE A 145 -10.02 -0.56 -7.77
C PHE A 145 -8.86 -1.40 -8.32
N ILE A 146 -7.64 -1.08 -7.93
CA ILE A 146 -6.48 -1.92 -8.23
C ILE A 146 -6.50 -3.12 -7.29
N ARG A 147 -6.64 -4.34 -7.85
CA ARG A 147 -6.60 -5.61 -7.09
C ARG A 147 -7.46 -5.63 -5.81
N PRO A 148 -8.77 -5.28 -5.86
CA PRO A 148 -9.62 -5.19 -4.68
C PRO A 148 -9.73 -6.52 -3.92
N ARG A 149 -9.68 -7.67 -4.63
CA ARG A 149 -9.68 -8.99 -3.98
C ARG A 149 -8.48 -9.20 -3.07
N LEU A 150 -7.32 -8.70 -3.47
CA LEU A 150 -6.10 -8.79 -2.66
C LEU A 150 -6.13 -7.83 -1.48
N GLN A 151 -6.69 -6.64 -1.65
CA GLN A 151 -6.63 -5.57 -0.65
C GLN A 151 -7.77 -5.58 0.35
N GLY A 152 -8.96 -6.04 -0.05
CA GLY A 152 -10.18 -5.85 0.75
C GLY A 152 -10.91 -7.13 1.14
N TYR A 153 -10.53 -8.31 0.61
CA TYR A 153 -11.28 -9.55 0.85
C TYR A 153 -10.49 -10.58 1.66
N VAL A 154 -11.25 -11.37 2.42
CA VAL A 154 -10.80 -12.63 3.01
C VAL A 154 -11.78 -13.72 2.56
N GLY A 155 -11.34 -14.58 1.67
CA GLY A 155 -12.25 -15.48 0.96
C GLY A 155 -13.30 -14.69 0.17
N ASP A 156 -14.58 -14.93 0.43
CA ASP A 156 -15.68 -14.22 -0.21
C ASP A 156 -16.23 -13.02 0.59
N LYS A 157 -15.71 -12.79 1.79
CA LYS A 157 -16.10 -11.66 2.63
C LYS A 157 -15.32 -10.41 2.24
N LEU A 158 -16.03 -9.34 1.96
CA LEU A 158 -15.45 -8.00 1.81
C LEU A 158 -15.25 -7.38 3.20
N VAL A 159 -14.02 -7.32 3.67
CA VAL A 159 -13.66 -6.85 5.01
C VAL A 159 -13.35 -5.36 5.03
N ALA A 160 -12.85 -4.86 3.91
CA ALA A 160 -12.42 -3.48 3.80
C ALA A 160 -12.61 -2.93 2.38
N ILE A 161 -12.71 -1.61 2.27
CA ILE A 161 -12.65 -0.90 1.00
C ILE A 161 -11.23 -0.35 0.82
N PRO A 162 -10.53 -0.65 -0.30
CA PRO A 162 -9.21 -0.10 -0.57
C PRO A 162 -9.24 1.44 -0.57
N ALA A 163 -8.33 2.04 0.17
CA ALA A 163 -8.20 3.49 0.28
C ALA A 163 -6.75 3.98 0.18
N ASP A 164 -5.80 3.06 0.03
CA ASP A 164 -4.38 3.35 -0.05
C ASP A 164 -3.66 2.16 -0.70
N GLY A 165 -3.07 2.39 -1.86
CA GLY A 165 -2.52 1.34 -2.72
C GLY A 165 -1.00 1.26 -2.64
N ASP A 166 -0.47 0.56 -1.66
CA ASP A 166 0.96 0.47 -1.44
C ASP A 166 1.57 -0.85 -1.91
N VAL A 167 2.54 -0.78 -2.82
CA VAL A 167 3.51 -1.85 -3.11
C VAL A 167 4.92 -1.27 -3.12
N MET A 168 5.91 -2.11 -2.83
CA MET A 168 7.30 -1.68 -2.74
C MET A 168 7.89 -1.39 -4.11
N LEU A 169 8.69 -0.33 -4.20
CA LEU A 169 9.56 -0.02 -5.33
C LEU A 169 11.02 0.08 -4.85
N LEU A 170 11.95 -0.22 -5.75
CA LEU A 170 13.36 0.05 -5.56
C LEU A 170 13.69 1.41 -6.17
N TYR A 171 14.26 2.31 -5.39
CA TYR A 171 14.75 3.62 -5.82
C TYR A 171 16.27 3.59 -5.96
N LEU A 172 16.75 4.03 -7.12
CA LEU A 172 18.18 4.07 -7.46
C LEU A 172 18.58 5.47 -7.89
N ARG A 173 19.82 5.86 -7.63
CA ARG A 173 20.43 7.08 -8.14
C ARG A 173 20.67 6.95 -9.64
N GLN A 174 19.78 7.53 -10.44
CA GLN A 174 19.83 7.49 -11.89
C GLN A 174 21.08 8.17 -12.45
N ASP A 175 21.42 9.32 -11.89
CA ASP A 175 22.62 10.07 -12.27
C ASP A 175 23.92 9.24 -12.14
N LEU A 176 24.00 8.35 -11.15
CA LEU A 176 25.12 7.43 -11.00
C LEU A 176 25.04 6.25 -11.96
N LEU A 177 23.84 5.69 -12.18
CA LEU A 177 23.65 4.61 -13.16
C LEU A 177 23.97 5.04 -14.60
N GLU A 178 23.72 6.29 -14.94
CA GLU A 178 23.95 6.83 -16.28
C GLU A 178 25.36 7.38 -16.49
N SER A 179 26.13 7.57 -15.41
CA SER A 179 27.51 8.06 -15.47
C SER A 179 28.41 7.15 -16.29
N SER A 180 29.06 7.71 -17.34
CA SER A 180 30.02 6.98 -18.16
C SER A 180 31.23 6.48 -17.36
N VAL A 181 31.65 7.24 -16.34
CA VAL A 181 32.74 6.89 -15.43
C VAL A 181 32.35 5.66 -14.59
N GLU A 182 31.13 5.66 -14.00
CA GLU A 182 30.66 4.55 -13.19
C GLU A 182 30.40 3.29 -14.05
N LYS A 183 29.86 3.44 -15.25
CA LYS A 183 29.68 2.34 -16.20
C LYS A 183 31.01 1.67 -16.56
N ALA A 184 32.03 2.46 -16.87
CA ALA A 184 33.37 1.94 -17.17
C ALA A 184 34.02 1.24 -15.99
N ALA A 185 33.92 1.84 -14.79
CA ALA A 185 34.44 1.27 -13.56
C ALA A 185 33.74 -0.04 -13.18
N PHE A 186 32.41 -0.10 -13.29
CA PHE A 186 31.61 -1.29 -13.00
C PHE A 186 31.94 -2.43 -13.99
N ARG A 187 32.04 -2.12 -15.29
CA ARG A 187 32.44 -3.11 -16.33
C ARG A 187 33.82 -3.68 -16.03
N LYS A 188 34.76 -2.83 -15.63
CA LYS A 188 36.14 -3.27 -15.27
C LYS A 188 36.11 -4.18 -14.04
N ALA A 189 35.27 -3.87 -13.02
CA ALA A 189 35.20 -4.63 -11.76
C ALA A 189 34.44 -5.95 -11.88
N HIS A 190 33.37 -5.99 -12.71
CA HIS A 190 32.41 -7.11 -12.73
C HIS A 190 32.31 -7.83 -14.09
N GLY A 191 32.98 -7.36 -15.14
CA GLY A 191 32.95 -7.98 -16.48
C GLY A 191 31.62 -7.87 -17.23
N ARG A 192 30.67 -7.05 -16.72
CA ARG A 192 29.33 -6.83 -17.29
C ARG A 192 28.92 -5.36 -17.22
N GLU A 193 27.86 -5.01 -17.94
CA GLU A 193 27.33 -3.65 -17.92
C GLU A 193 26.69 -3.31 -16.57
N LEU A 194 26.79 -2.03 -16.19
CA LEU A 194 26.04 -1.43 -15.09
C LEU A 194 24.57 -1.28 -15.53
N ALA A 195 23.66 -2.00 -14.89
CA ALA A 195 22.26 -2.05 -15.26
C ALA A 195 21.34 -2.13 -14.03
N ILE A 196 20.05 -1.89 -14.24
CA ILE A 196 19.00 -2.09 -13.22
C ILE A 196 19.01 -3.58 -12.80
N PRO A 197 19.07 -3.86 -11.48
CA PRO A 197 19.16 -5.24 -10.99
C PRO A 197 17.84 -5.97 -11.19
N LYS A 198 17.87 -7.19 -11.69
CA LYS A 198 16.71 -8.09 -11.81
C LYS A 198 16.62 -9.06 -10.64
N THR A 199 17.76 -9.46 -10.07
CA THR A 199 17.84 -10.42 -8.98
C THR A 199 18.41 -9.79 -7.70
N TRP A 200 18.13 -10.42 -6.56
CA TRP A 200 18.70 -10.02 -5.27
C TRP A 200 20.24 -10.06 -5.29
N GLN A 201 20.81 -11.01 -6.03
CA GLN A 201 22.25 -11.09 -6.21
C GLN A 201 22.81 -9.92 -7.02
N GLU A 202 22.17 -9.54 -8.11
CA GLU A 202 22.58 -8.36 -8.91
C GLU A 202 22.41 -7.07 -8.10
N TYR A 203 21.35 -6.98 -7.28
CA TYR A 203 21.14 -5.86 -6.36
C TYR A 203 22.27 -5.78 -5.33
N GLU A 204 22.65 -6.91 -4.70
CA GLU A 204 23.75 -6.94 -3.74
C GLU A 204 25.08 -6.48 -4.38
N GLN A 205 25.40 -6.95 -5.59
CA GLN A 205 26.59 -6.50 -6.33
C GLN A 205 26.56 -5.00 -6.61
N LEU A 206 25.38 -4.47 -6.95
CA LEU A 206 25.20 -3.06 -7.28
C LEU A 206 25.41 -2.17 -6.04
N ILE A 207 24.78 -2.49 -4.92
CA ILE A 207 24.95 -1.73 -3.68
C ILE A 207 26.37 -1.88 -3.10
N GLN A 208 27.02 -3.02 -3.30
CA GLN A 208 28.43 -3.21 -2.95
C GLN A 208 29.33 -2.27 -3.75
N PHE A 209 29.11 -2.15 -5.06
CA PHE A 209 29.92 -1.30 -5.93
C PHE A 209 29.81 0.19 -5.56
N PHE A 210 28.61 0.65 -5.18
CA PHE A 210 28.39 2.04 -4.77
C PHE A 210 28.61 2.29 -3.26
N HIS A 211 29.02 1.29 -2.51
CA HIS A 211 29.34 1.47 -1.08
C HIS A 211 30.73 2.08 -0.90
N ARG A 212 30.78 3.39 -0.65
CA ARG A 212 32.01 4.22 -0.53
C ARG A 212 31.91 5.11 0.69
N PRO A 213 31.89 4.53 1.93
CA PRO A 213 31.64 5.28 3.16
C PRO A 213 32.67 6.39 3.40
N GLN A 214 33.93 6.21 2.94
CA GLN A 214 34.98 7.25 3.02
C GLN A 214 34.66 8.48 2.16
N GLN A 215 33.76 8.35 1.18
CA GLN A 215 33.26 9.43 0.34
C GLN A 215 31.86 9.90 0.77
N GLY A 216 31.37 9.43 1.93
CA GLY A 216 30.06 9.77 2.46
C GLY A 216 28.88 9.10 1.76
N MET A 217 29.11 8.02 0.97
CA MET A 217 28.08 7.28 0.27
C MET A 217 28.00 5.83 0.73
N TYR A 218 26.83 5.39 1.16
CA TYR A 218 26.53 3.98 1.41
C TYR A 218 25.81 3.36 0.21
N GLY A 219 25.89 2.02 0.07
CA GLY A 219 25.26 1.30 -1.03
C GLY A 219 23.74 1.32 -0.94
N SER A 220 23.19 1.17 0.27
CA SER A 220 21.75 1.16 0.48
C SER A 220 21.34 1.68 1.85
N ALA A 221 20.09 2.12 1.96
CA ALA A 221 19.37 2.24 3.22
C ALA A 221 18.05 1.50 3.10
N GLU A 222 18.04 0.23 3.48
CA GLU A 222 16.82 -0.55 3.62
C GLU A 222 16.32 -0.43 5.06
N GLN A 223 14.99 -0.40 5.27
CA GLN A 223 14.41 -0.41 6.60
C GLN A 223 14.81 -1.71 7.31
N ARG A 224 15.45 -1.56 8.46
CA ARG A 224 15.96 -2.68 9.27
C ARG A 224 15.43 -2.64 10.70
N GLU A 225 14.49 -1.73 10.95
CA GLU A 225 13.82 -1.65 12.22
C GLU A 225 13.22 -3.01 12.60
N ARG A 226 13.31 -3.34 13.88
CA ARG A 226 12.93 -4.67 14.37
C ARG A 226 11.51 -5.06 13.96
N ASP A 227 10.55 -4.15 14.10
CA ASP A 227 9.13 -4.47 13.91
C ASP A 227 8.69 -4.55 12.43
N SER A 228 9.59 -4.24 11.48
CA SER A 228 9.30 -4.21 10.04
C SER A 228 10.24 -5.05 9.17
N ALA A 229 11.16 -5.79 9.78
CA ALA A 229 12.17 -6.59 9.07
C ALA A 229 11.55 -7.60 8.08
N TRP A 230 10.42 -8.21 8.42
CA TRP A 230 9.69 -9.16 7.59
C TRP A 230 9.31 -8.58 6.21
N MET A 231 9.05 -7.28 6.12
CA MET A 231 8.58 -6.60 4.91
C MET A 231 9.59 -6.70 3.77
N LEU A 232 10.88 -6.67 4.08
CA LEU A 232 11.97 -6.78 3.10
C LEU A 232 12.54 -8.21 3.01
N TRP A 233 12.31 -9.04 4.01
CA TRP A 233 12.69 -10.44 3.98
C TRP A 233 11.71 -11.29 3.17
N MET A 234 10.42 -11.08 3.34
CA MET A 234 9.38 -11.91 2.73
C MET A 234 9.42 -11.94 1.19
N PRO A 235 9.60 -10.81 0.46
CA PRO A 235 9.80 -10.86 -0.99
C PRO A 235 11.02 -11.69 -1.41
N ARG A 236 12.11 -11.64 -0.61
CA ARG A 236 13.30 -12.47 -0.85
C ARG A 236 12.97 -13.95 -0.70
N TYR A 237 12.22 -14.34 0.33
CA TYR A 237 11.80 -15.71 0.57
C TYR A 237 10.80 -16.22 -0.48
N LEU A 238 9.72 -15.49 -0.71
CA LEU A 238 8.66 -15.89 -1.62
C LEU A 238 9.17 -16.08 -3.06
N SER A 239 10.18 -15.34 -3.47
CA SER A 239 10.81 -15.46 -4.80
C SER A 239 11.73 -16.68 -4.95
N GLN A 240 12.05 -17.44 -3.87
CA GLN A 240 12.93 -18.61 -3.92
C GLN A 240 12.26 -19.88 -4.47
N GLY A 241 11.08 -19.78 -5.04
CA GLY A 241 10.39 -20.93 -5.63
C GLY A 241 9.39 -20.48 -6.70
N TYR A 242 9.11 -21.37 -7.66
CA TYR A 242 8.14 -21.12 -8.72
C TYR A 242 6.85 -21.92 -8.48
N PRO A 243 5.65 -21.32 -8.62
CA PRO A 243 5.40 -19.89 -8.86
C PRO A 243 5.82 -19.02 -7.67
N GLN A 244 5.86 -19.53 -6.46
CA GLN A 244 6.35 -18.90 -5.24
C GLN A 244 6.54 -19.91 -4.11
N ARG A 245 7.31 -19.55 -3.07
CA ARG A 245 7.36 -20.32 -1.82
C ARG A 245 6.11 -20.10 -0.99
N LYS A 246 5.72 -21.16 -0.24
CA LYS A 246 4.72 -21.09 0.82
C LYS A 246 5.41 -20.92 2.17
N LEU A 247 4.73 -20.23 3.10
CA LEU A 247 5.22 -20.10 4.49
C LEU A 247 4.97 -21.37 5.30
N PHE A 248 3.89 -22.07 5.00
CA PHE A 248 3.49 -23.32 5.65
C PHE A 248 3.16 -24.40 4.61
N ASP A 249 3.30 -25.65 5.00
CA ASP A 249 2.71 -26.76 4.26
C ASP A 249 1.18 -26.84 4.51
N ASP A 250 0.52 -27.79 3.87
CA ASP A 250 -0.94 -27.95 3.99
C ASP A 250 -1.39 -28.46 5.38
N LYS A 251 -0.44 -28.79 6.27
CA LYS A 251 -0.66 -29.17 7.67
C LYS A 251 -0.25 -28.07 8.66
N LEU A 252 0.05 -26.87 8.17
CA LEU A 252 0.56 -25.76 8.97
C LEU A 252 1.94 -26.02 9.59
N THR A 253 2.78 -26.87 8.98
CA THR A 253 4.19 -26.97 9.35
C THR A 253 4.94 -25.79 8.73
N PRO A 254 5.70 -25.00 9.49
CA PRO A 254 6.50 -23.91 8.92
C PRO A 254 7.53 -24.44 7.91
N LEU A 255 7.71 -23.72 6.80
CA LEU A 255 8.66 -24.06 5.73
C LEU A 255 9.83 -23.06 5.64
N ILE A 256 9.87 -22.10 6.55
CA ILE A 256 10.84 -21.01 6.53
C ILE A 256 12.26 -21.41 6.94
N ASP A 257 12.43 -22.53 7.64
CA ASP A 257 13.73 -23.10 8.01
C ASP A 257 14.34 -24.02 6.94
N SER A 258 13.70 -24.06 5.77
CA SER A 258 14.24 -24.75 4.58
C SER A 258 15.48 -24.05 4.02
N PRO A 259 16.26 -24.69 3.13
CA PRO A 259 17.40 -24.06 2.46
C PRO A 259 17.03 -22.73 1.79
N ALA A 260 15.81 -22.60 1.25
CA ALA A 260 15.31 -21.37 0.66
C ALA A 260 15.12 -20.22 1.68
N GLY A 261 14.60 -20.54 2.87
CA GLY A 261 14.46 -19.55 3.95
C GLY A 261 15.82 -19.11 4.50
N ILE A 262 16.75 -20.05 4.63
CA ILE A 262 18.13 -19.74 5.05
C ILE A 262 18.79 -18.82 4.01
N ALA A 263 18.70 -19.14 2.70
CA ALA A 263 19.28 -18.34 1.63
C ALA A 263 18.66 -16.91 1.54
N ALA A 264 17.35 -16.81 1.72
CA ALA A 264 16.66 -15.51 1.79
C ALA A 264 17.15 -14.67 2.97
N THR A 265 17.35 -15.31 4.13
CA THR A 265 17.84 -14.64 5.35
C THR A 265 19.31 -14.23 5.19
N GLU A 266 20.15 -15.07 4.61
CA GLU A 266 21.53 -14.70 4.29
C GLU A 266 21.60 -13.50 3.34
N SER A 267 20.77 -13.49 2.27
CA SER A 267 20.67 -12.35 1.36
C SER A 267 20.25 -11.08 2.10
N TYR A 268 19.24 -11.17 2.97
CA TYR A 268 18.79 -10.06 3.81
C TYR A 268 19.89 -9.53 4.75
N VAL A 269 20.63 -10.43 5.39
CA VAL A 269 21.72 -10.10 6.33
C VAL A 269 22.93 -9.51 5.60
N ARG A 270 23.34 -10.08 4.46
CA ARG A 270 24.51 -9.62 3.72
C ARG A 270 24.41 -8.15 3.28
N THR A 271 23.22 -7.66 2.93
CA THR A 271 23.03 -6.28 2.48
C THR A 271 23.16 -5.24 3.60
N VAL A 272 23.10 -5.65 4.89
CA VAL A 272 23.29 -4.75 6.03
C VAL A 272 24.67 -4.08 6.02
N ARG A 273 25.71 -4.80 5.60
CA ARG A 273 27.09 -4.28 5.55
C ARG A 273 27.29 -3.08 4.60
N TYR A 274 26.36 -2.88 3.68
CA TYR A 274 26.40 -1.78 2.70
C TYR A 274 25.53 -0.61 3.11
N SER A 275 24.99 -0.64 4.32
CA SER A 275 24.13 0.40 4.91
C SER A 275 24.93 1.27 5.91
N PRO A 276 24.38 2.42 6.35
CA PRO A 276 24.93 3.17 7.46
C PRO A 276 25.11 2.30 8.72
N PRO A 277 26.18 2.51 9.52
CA PRO A 277 26.50 1.64 10.65
C PRO A 277 25.40 1.53 11.72
N ASP A 278 24.56 2.56 11.84
CA ASP A 278 23.47 2.65 12.81
C ASP A 278 22.11 2.13 12.28
N ILE A 279 22.07 1.52 11.09
CA ILE A 279 20.83 1.09 10.41
C ILE A 279 19.98 0.10 11.23
N LEU A 280 20.58 -0.64 12.15
CA LEU A 280 19.89 -1.61 13.02
C LEU A 280 19.39 -0.96 14.33
N GLY A 281 19.61 0.34 14.50
CA GLY A 281 19.15 1.08 15.67
C GLY A 281 17.63 1.27 15.70
N GLU A 282 17.13 1.69 16.84
CA GLU A 282 15.73 2.05 17.03
C GLU A 282 15.36 3.28 16.20
N GLY A 283 14.12 3.33 15.67
CA GLY A 283 13.62 4.44 14.85
C GLY A 283 14.27 4.54 13.47
N LYS A 284 14.83 3.44 12.95
CA LYS A 284 15.44 3.38 11.61
C LYS A 284 14.49 2.88 10.54
N ASP A 285 13.26 3.36 10.61
CA ASP A 285 12.20 3.13 9.62
C ASP A 285 12.37 4.00 8.36
N TYR A 286 11.31 4.17 7.58
CA TYR A 286 11.32 5.01 6.37
C TYR A 286 11.62 6.49 6.66
N SER A 287 11.31 6.98 7.85
CA SER A 287 11.60 8.37 8.24
C SER A 287 13.11 8.64 8.41
N TYR A 288 13.91 7.59 8.55
CA TYR A 288 15.36 7.62 8.53
C TYR A 288 15.93 7.31 7.14
N THR A 289 15.46 6.23 6.50
CA THR A 289 16.08 5.72 5.27
C THR A 289 15.83 6.59 4.05
N LEU A 290 14.61 7.13 3.90
CA LEU A 290 14.24 7.96 2.77
C LEU A 290 14.98 9.31 2.75
N PRO A 291 15.11 10.05 3.88
CA PRO A 291 15.96 11.23 3.96
C PRO A 291 17.44 11.00 3.60
N LEU A 292 18.01 9.85 3.92
CA LEU A 292 19.39 9.51 3.50
C LEU A 292 19.50 9.44 1.98
N PHE A 293 18.53 8.85 1.31
CA PHE A 293 18.47 8.84 -0.16
C PHE A 293 18.28 10.25 -0.73
N MET A 294 17.36 11.03 -0.16
CA MET A 294 17.14 12.44 -0.55
C MET A 294 18.39 13.30 -0.41
N GLN A 295 19.21 13.05 0.61
CA GLN A 295 20.47 13.75 0.83
C GLN A 295 21.63 13.25 -0.05
N GLY A 296 21.39 12.22 -0.88
CA GLY A 296 22.42 11.62 -1.71
C GLY A 296 23.46 10.80 -0.92
N LYS A 297 23.18 10.44 0.33
CA LYS A 297 24.07 9.64 1.19
C LYS A 297 24.03 8.15 0.92
N VAL A 298 23.04 7.69 0.16
CA VAL A 298 22.92 6.29 -0.26
C VAL A 298 22.62 6.20 -1.74
N PHE A 299 23.10 5.13 -2.36
CA PHE A 299 22.82 4.85 -3.77
C PHE A 299 21.41 4.32 -4.00
N SER A 300 20.89 3.54 -3.06
CA SER A 300 19.55 2.91 -3.18
C SER A 300 18.77 2.94 -1.88
N THR A 301 17.45 2.88 -2.02
CA THR A 301 16.50 2.61 -0.93
C THR A 301 15.29 1.85 -1.47
N MET A 302 14.56 1.14 -0.61
CA MET A 302 13.28 0.50 -0.93
C MET A 302 12.18 1.15 -0.10
N PHE A 303 11.12 1.57 -0.76
CA PHE A 303 9.95 2.12 -0.11
C PHE A 303 8.73 1.97 -1.03
N THR A 304 7.53 2.29 -0.53
CA THR A 304 6.31 2.27 -1.35
C THR A 304 6.34 3.36 -2.42
N ILE A 305 5.32 3.40 -3.27
CA ILE A 305 5.20 4.44 -4.32
C ILE A 305 5.17 5.87 -3.74
N ALA A 306 4.78 6.04 -2.46
CA ALA A 306 4.89 7.33 -1.77
C ALA A 306 6.30 7.94 -1.85
N GLY A 307 7.33 7.09 -1.89
CA GLY A 307 8.71 7.53 -2.10
C GLY A 307 8.88 8.36 -3.38
N ALA A 308 8.28 7.95 -4.49
CA ALA A 308 8.36 8.70 -5.75
C ALA A 308 7.78 10.11 -5.61
N LYS A 309 6.62 10.25 -4.94
CA LYS A 309 5.99 11.54 -4.62
C LYS A 309 6.94 12.47 -3.85
N LEU A 310 7.60 11.94 -2.82
CA LEU A 310 8.50 12.70 -1.95
C LEU A 310 9.81 13.05 -2.66
N LEU A 311 10.40 12.09 -3.39
CA LEU A 311 11.66 12.27 -4.13
C LEU A 311 11.50 13.22 -5.32
N ASN A 312 10.30 13.31 -5.92
CA ASN A 312 9.99 14.20 -7.02
C ASN A 312 9.48 15.60 -6.57
N ALA A 313 9.31 15.82 -5.27
CA ALA A 313 8.91 17.12 -4.74
C ALA A 313 9.88 18.23 -5.16
N ALA A 314 9.37 19.46 -5.38
CA ALA A 314 10.19 20.59 -5.82
C ALA A 314 11.36 20.91 -4.89
N SER A 315 11.21 20.63 -3.60
CA SER A 315 12.25 20.81 -2.57
C SER A 315 13.23 19.64 -2.46
N SER A 316 13.05 18.55 -3.22
CA SER A 316 13.91 17.37 -3.12
C SER A 316 15.25 17.57 -3.84
N PRO A 317 16.39 17.42 -3.17
CA PRO A 317 17.72 17.54 -3.78
C PRO A 317 18.02 16.49 -4.86
N VAL A 318 17.26 15.37 -4.86
CA VAL A 318 17.42 14.27 -5.84
C VAL A 318 16.36 14.29 -6.91
N ARG A 319 15.53 15.31 -6.99
CA ARG A 319 14.56 15.47 -8.08
C ARG A 319 15.27 15.41 -9.44
N GLY A 320 14.79 14.53 -10.33
CA GLY A 320 15.40 14.29 -11.65
C GLY A 320 16.74 13.54 -11.61
N LYS A 321 17.14 12.99 -10.45
CA LYS A 321 18.37 12.21 -10.26
C LYS A 321 18.10 10.79 -9.73
N PHE A 322 16.84 10.38 -9.67
CA PHE A 322 16.43 9.05 -9.22
C PHE A 322 15.58 8.37 -10.29
N ILE A 323 15.55 7.06 -10.23
CA ILE A 323 14.63 6.22 -10.98
C ILE A 323 13.94 5.26 -10.04
N SER A 324 12.64 5.04 -10.27
CA SER A 324 11.84 4.01 -9.61
C SER A 324 11.88 2.75 -10.47
N VAL A 325 12.26 1.63 -9.90
CA VAL A 325 12.37 0.37 -10.62
C VAL A 325 11.70 -0.76 -9.86
N PRO A 326 11.38 -1.89 -10.52
CA PRO A 326 10.85 -3.07 -9.86
C PRO A 326 11.77 -3.57 -8.74
N ILE A 327 11.16 -4.12 -7.66
CA ILE A 327 11.98 -4.83 -6.67
C ILE A 327 12.63 -6.07 -7.31
N PRO A 328 13.83 -6.46 -6.84
CA PRO A 328 14.51 -7.65 -7.35
C PRO A 328 13.74 -8.95 -7.07
N GLY A 329 14.10 -10.02 -7.77
CA GLY A 329 13.61 -11.36 -7.57
C GLY A 329 14.71 -12.39 -7.44
N SER A 330 14.35 -13.66 -7.62
CA SER A 330 15.28 -14.78 -7.63
C SER A 330 15.20 -15.54 -8.94
N GLN A 331 16.35 -15.99 -9.44
CA GLN A 331 16.38 -16.92 -10.56
C GLN A 331 16.07 -18.32 -10.02
N VAL A 332 14.97 -18.90 -10.48
CA VAL A 332 14.55 -20.28 -10.15
C VAL A 332 14.43 -21.05 -11.44
N ASP A 333 15.38 -21.93 -11.69
CA ASP A 333 15.55 -22.59 -12.99
C ASP A 333 15.57 -21.56 -14.14
N LYS A 334 14.66 -21.67 -15.09
CA LYS A 334 14.54 -20.73 -16.22
C LYS A 334 13.66 -19.50 -15.92
N HIS A 335 13.11 -19.38 -14.70
CA HIS A 335 12.15 -18.32 -14.35
C HIS A 335 12.81 -17.27 -13.45
N LEU A 336 12.62 -15.99 -13.79
CA LEU A 336 12.83 -14.88 -12.87
C LEU A 336 11.55 -14.72 -12.04
N VAL A 337 11.60 -15.15 -10.79
CA VAL A 337 10.46 -15.04 -9.86
C VAL A 337 10.60 -13.76 -9.05
N ARG A 338 9.58 -12.89 -9.11
CA ARG A 338 9.47 -11.70 -8.28
C ARG A 338 8.14 -11.74 -7.53
N ARG A 339 8.14 -11.28 -6.29
CA ARG A 339 6.92 -11.13 -5.48
C ARG A 339 6.96 -9.83 -4.71
N ASN A 340 5.86 -9.09 -4.73
CA ASN A 340 5.70 -7.86 -4.01
C ASN A 340 4.57 -7.99 -2.98
N LEU A 341 4.54 -7.09 -2.00
CA LEU A 341 3.58 -7.11 -0.90
C LEU A 341 2.91 -5.74 -0.75
N PRO A 342 1.59 -5.67 -0.62
CA PRO A 342 0.87 -4.45 -0.23
C PRO A 342 0.98 -4.24 1.29
N ILE A 343 2.12 -3.75 1.78
CA ILE A 343 2.49 -3.79 3.20
C ILE A 343 2.03 -2.60 4.04
N TYR A 344 1.99 -1.40 3.49
CA TYR A 344 1.60 -0.19 4.22
C TYR A 344 0.19 0.29 3.89
N GLY A 345 -0.42 -0.21 2.82
CA GLY A 345 -1.72 0.21 2.33
C GLY A 345 -2.79 0.15 3.41
N ASN A 346 -3.40 1.30 3.69
CA ASN A 346 -4.46 1.42 4.67
C ASN A 346 -5.82 1.28 3.98
N ASN A 347 -6.57 0.26 4.36
CA ASN A 347 -7.92 0.01 3.86
C ASN A 347 -8.95 0.43 4.91
N LEU A 348 -10.09 0.96 4.48
CA LEU A 348 -11.15 1.42 5.38
C LEU A 348 -12.01 0.24 5.85
N VAL A 349 -12.07 0.04 7.16
CA VAL A 349 -12.84 -1.01 7.83
C VAL A 349 -13.92 -0.42 8.71
N VAL A 350 -15.13 -0.98 8.64
CA VAL A 350 -16.26 -0.59 9.49
C VAL A 350 -16.29 -1.47 10.73
N SER A 351 -16.35 -0.86 11.90
CA SER A 351 -16.41 -1.57 13.19
C SER A 351 -17.77 -2.18 13.43
N THR A 352 -17.81 -3.43 13.89
CA THR A 352 -19.07 -4.10 14.33
C THR A 352 -19.68 -3.46 15.57
N ARG A 353 -18.86 -2.74 16.36
CA ARG A 353 -19.26 -2.12 17.62
C ARG A 353 -19.73 -0.68 17.45
N GLY A 354 -19.50 -0.08 16.28
CA GLY A 354 -19.93 1.26 15.94
C GLY A 354 -21.45 1.40 15.86
N ALA A 355 -21.98 2.54 16.26
CA ALA A 355 -23.40 2.83 16.21
C ALA A 355 -23.89 3.19 14.80
N GLN A 356 -22.99 3.71 13.95
CA GLN A 356 -23.32 4.29 12.63
C GLN A 356 -22.74 3.47 11.46
N ARG A 357 -22.81 2.14 11.52
CA ARG A 357 -22.18 1.22 10.55
C ARG A 357 -22.58 1.48 9.10
N LYS A 358 -23.86 1.68 8.79
CA LYS A 358 -24.35 1.99 7.46
C LYS A 358 -23.80 3.34 6.96
N LEU A 359 -23.82 4.36 7.82
CA LEU A 359 -23.29 5.69 7.48
C LEU A 359 -21.79 5.65 7.29
N ALA A 360 -21.05 4.92 8.12
CA ALA A 360 -19.62 4.71 7.99
C ALA A 360 -19.26 4.03 6.65
N PHE A 361 -20.03 3.02 6.25
CA PHE A 361 -19.89 2.37 4.95
C PHE A 361 -20.17 3.35 3.79
N LEU A 362 -21.27 4.11 3.86
CA LEU A 362 -21.62 5.09 2.81
C LEU A 362 -20.59 6.22 2.72
N PHE A 363 -20.06 6.69 3.85
CA PHE A 363 -18.96 7.64 3.87
C PHE A 363 -17.70 7.06 3.21
N THR A 364 -17.37 5.80 3.49
CA THR A 364 -16.26 5.10 2.84
C THR A 364 -16.46 5.03 1.31
N MET A 365 -17.67 4.71 0.84
CA MET A 365 -17.97 4.64 -0.59
C MET A 365 -17.88 6.02 -1.26
N TRP A 366 -18.30 7.09 -0.59
CA TRP A 366 -18.12 8.46 -1.08
C TRP A 366 -16.64 8.87 -1.11
N LEU A 367 -15.89 8.57 -0.05
CA LEU A 367 -14.50 8.94 0.09
C LEU A 367 -13.61 8.23 -0.95
N THR A 368 -13.93 6.98 -1.25
CA THR A 368 -13.21 6.16 -2.23
C THR A 368 -13.78 6.22 -3.64
N ASP A 369 -14.76 7.10 -3.90
CA ASP A 369 -15.25 7.38 -5.26
C ASP A 369 -14.11 7.80 -6.20
N PRO A 370 -14.13 7.43 -7.49
CA PRO A 370 -13.05 7.73 -8.42
C PRO A 370 -12.60 9.19 -8.44
N ASP A 371 -13.54 10.15 -8.38
CA ASP A 371 -13.21 11.57 -8.44
C ASP A 371 -12.84 12.14 -7.07
N THR A 372 -13.55 11.75 -6.01
CA THR A 372 -13.25 12.17 -4.64
C THR A 372 -11.86 11.68 -4.22
N SER A 373 -11.52 10.44 -4.55
CA SER A 373 -10.24 9.84 -4.15
C SER A 373 -9.01 10.42 -4.88
N LEU A 374 -9.18 11.07 -6.02
CA LEU A 374 -8.10 11.88 -6.63
C LEU A 374 -7.63 13.00 -5.70
N ARG A 375 -8.51 13.49 -4.83
CA ARG A 375 -8.18 14.55 -3.86
C ARG A 375 -7.40 13.97 -2.67
N THR A 376 -7.73 12.75 -2.22
CA THR A 376 -7.00 12.08 -1.11
C THR A 376 -5.60 11.69 -1.55
N VAL A 377 -5.45 11.05 -2.72
CA VAL A 377 -4.15 10.66 -3.30
C VAL A 377 -3.33 11.88 -3.70
N GLY A 378 -3.97 12.95 -4.13
CA GLY A 378 -3.35 14.21 -4.57
C GLY A 378 -2.86 15.12 -3.44
N VAL A 379 -2.95 14.73 -2.17
CA VAL A 379 -2.40 15.50 -1.04
C VAL A 379 -0.88 15.53 -1.13
N LYS A 380 -0.32 16.74 -1.26
CA LYS A 380 1.14 16.93 -1.31
C LYS A 380 1.78 16.47 0.00
N GLY A 381 2.79 15.62 -0.10
CA GLY A 381 3.46 15.04 1.07
C GLY A 381 2.60 14.04 1.87
N GLY A 382 1.37 13.75 1.43
CA GLY A 382 0.53 12.71 2.00
C GLY A 382 1.01 11.31 1.62
N PHE A 383 0.63 10.32 2.43
CA PHE A 383 0.99 8.91 2.27
C PHE A 383 -0.17 8.04 1.77
N THR A 384 -1.23 8.65 1.23
CA THR A 384 -2.26 7.91 0.50
C THR A 384 -1.84 7.79 -0.95
N ASP A 385 -1.75 6.59 -1.44
CA ASP A 385 -1.20 6.24 -2.75
C ASP A 385 -2.27 5.68 -3.72
N PRO A 386 -2.01 5.60 -5.03
CA PRO A 386 -2.99 5.18 -6.01
C PRO A 386 -3.59 3.80 -5.72
N PHE A 387 -4.91 3.71 -5.58
CA PHE A 387 -5.64 2.46 -5.35
C PHE A 387 -6.76 2.21 -6.37
N ARG A 388 -6.89 3.11 -7.38
CA ARG A 388 -7.79 2.97 -8.52
C ARG A 388 -7.06 3.20 -9.84
N TRP A 389 -7.57 2.63 -10.91
CA TRP A 389 -6.95 2.76 -12.24
C TRP A 389 -6.94 4.19 -12.79
N ASN A 390 -7.97 5.00 -12.50
CA ASN A 390 -8.00 6.42 -12.90
C ASN A 390 -6.88 7.24 -12.26
N HIS A 391 -6.41 6.88 -11.07
CA HIS A 391 -5.29 7.56 -10.42
C HIS A 391 -4.01 7.49 -11.24
N LEU A 392 -3.78 6.36 -11.94
CA LEU A 392 -2.58 6.16 -12.76
C LEU A 392 -2.61 7.00 -14.04
N ASN A 393 -3.79 7.51 -14.42
CA ASN A 393 -3.97 8.30 -15.65
C ASN A 393 -4.19 9.79 -15.39
N ASP A 394 -4.39 10.22 -14.16
CA ASP A 394 -4.55 11.62 -13.80
C ASP A 394 -3.26 12.41 -14.04
N ALA A 395 -3.35 13.53 -14.75
CA ALA A 395 -2.19 14.34 -15.14
C ALA A 395 -1.43 14.92 -13.93
N ARG A 396 -2.16 15.32 -12.88
CA ARG A 396 -1.56 15.88 -11.65
C ARG A 396 -0.79 14.82 -10.88
N LEU A 397 -1.32 13.58 -10.84
CA LEU A 397 -0.65 12.48 -10.18
C LEU A 397 0.57 12.03 -10.98
N LYS A 398 0.51 12.03 -12.34
CA LYS A 398 1.69 11.78 -13.18
C LYS A 398 2.79 12.82 -12.97
N GLU A 399 2.44 14.08 -12.77
CA GLU A 399 3.41 15.12 -12.42
C GLU A 399 3.98 14.90 -11.01
N MET A 400 3.17 14.50 -10.05
CA MET A 400 3.56 14.32 -8.65
C MET A 400 4.45 13.11 -8.42
N TYR A 401 4.10 11.95 -8.99
CA TYR A 401 4.81 10.67 -8.81
C TYR A 401 5.87 10.38 -9.88
N THR A 402 5.84 11.00 -11.02
CA THR A 402 6.37 10.68 -12.34
C THR A 402 5.56 9.60 -13.07
N ALA A 403 5.46 9.73 -14.39
CA ALA A 403 4.74 8.75 -15.22
C ALA A 403 5.41 7.37 -15.18
N GLU A 404 6.75 7.35 -15.14
CA GLU A 404 7.56 6.14 -15.07
C GLU A 404 7.34 5.38 -13.76
N ALA A 405 7.33 6.09 -12.62
CA ALA A 405 7.08 5.47 -11.32
C ALA A 405 5.68 4.84 -11.25
N LEU A 406 4.65 5.53 -11.75
CA LEU A 406 3.29 4.97 -11.83
C LEU A 406 3.20 3.75 -12.77
N ALA A 407 3.96 3.74 -13.85
CA ALA A 407 4.02 2.59 -14.76
C ALA A 407 4.70 1.36 -14.11
N VAL A 408 5.77 1.57 -13.35
CA VAL A 408 6.41 0.52 -12.55
C VAL A 408 5.46 0.03 -11.47
N PHE A 409 4.85 0.93 -10.73
CA PHE A 409 3.87 0.63 -9.68
C PHE A 409 2.72 -0.25 -10.18
N ALA A 410 2.13 0.06 -11.35
CA ALA A 410 1.08 -0.75 -11.94
C ALA A 410 1.54 -2.20 -12.18
N LYS A 411 2.77 -2.39 -12.68
CA LYS A 411 3.34 -3.73 -12.92
C LYS A 411 3.69 -4.48 -11.63
N GLU A 412 4.07 -3.77 -10.59
CA GLU A 412 4.35 -4.39 -9.28
C GLU A 412 3.07 -4.95 -8.63
N TRP A 413 1.90 -4.39 -8.93
CA TRP A 413 0.62 -4.97 -8.52
C TRP A 413 0.33 -6.31 -9.20
N ASP A 414 0.82 -6.55 -10.42
CA ASP A 414 0.63 -7.83 -11.11
C ASP A 414 1.31 -9.00 -10.37
N ILE A 415 2.40 -8.71 -9.67
CA ILE A 415 3.16 -9.70 -8.90
C ILE A 415 2.93 -9.62 -7.38
N ALA A 416 2.02 -8.74 -6.94
CA ALA A 416 1.68 -8.59 -5.54
C ALA A 416 0.90 -9.80 -5.02
N VAL A 417 1.24 -10.25 -3.82
CA VAL A 417 0.61 -11.35 -3.11
C VAL A 417 0.20 -10.91 -1.71
N LEU A 418 -0.65 -11.70 -1.04
CA LEU A 418 -1.08 -11.38 0.32
C LEU A 418 0.13 -11.28 1.27
N PRO A 419 0.23 -10.19 2.04
CA PRO A 419 1.27 -10.03 3.06
C PRO A 419 0.94 -10.86 4.32
N GLY A 420 1.96 -11.13 5.12
CA GLY A 420 1.80 -11.86 6.37
C GLY A 420 1.57 -13.35 6.18
N THR A 421 1.06 -14.01 7.21
CA THR A 421 0.80 -15.45 7.22
C THR A 421 -0.62 -15.81 6.76
N GLY A 422 -1.54 -14.83 6.76
CA GLY A 422 -2.95 -15.03 6.46
C GLY A 422 -3.72 -15.78 7.55
N LEU A 423 -3.14 -15.93 8.73
CA LEU A 423 -3.70 -16.67 9.86
C LEU A 423 -4.09 -15.70 10.99
N PRO A 424 -5.11 -16.02 11.80
CA PRO A 424 -5.27 -15.39 13.11
C PRO A 424 -4.01 -15.53 13.96
N GLY A 425 -3.63 -14.45 14.65
CA GLY A 425 -2.35 -14.36 15.34
C GLY A 425 -1.20 -13.89 14.46
N ASP A 426 -1.48 -13.34 13.24
CA ASP A 426 -0.46 -12.91 12.28
C ASP A 426 0.61 -12.02 12.92
N GLY A 427 0.22 -11.07 13.76
CA GLY A 427 1.16 -10.21 14.48
C GLY A 427 2.18 -11.00 15.28
N GLU A 428 1.79 -12.07 15.98
CA GLU A 428 2.71 -12.89 16.79
C GLU A 428 3.69 -13.70 15.92
N TYR A 429 3.20 -14.22 14.78
CA TYR A 429 4.07 -14.89 13.81
C TYR A 429 5.11 -13.92 13.22
N LEU A 430 4.67 -12.71 12.85
CA LEU A 430 5.58 -11.69 12.31
C LEU A 430 6.55 -11.16 13.36
N ASP A 431 6.14 -11.00 14.61
CA ASP A 431 7.00 -10.57 15.71
C ASP A 431 8.13 -11.59 15.97
N ALA A 432 7.81 -12.89 15.99
CA ALA A 432 8.80 -13.94 16.11
C ALA A 432 9.81 -13.91 14.95
N LEU A 433 9.32 -13.75 13.71
CA LEU A 433 10.18 -13.61 12.53
C LEU A 433 11.06 -12.37 12.62
N ASN A 434 10.49 -11.22 12.94
CA ASN A 434 11.19 -9.95 13.07
C ASN A 434 12.32 -10.01 14.12
N GLN A 435 12.04 -10.63 15.27
CA GLN A 435 13.03 -10.80 16.33
C GLN A 435 14.24 -11.57 15.84
N HIS A 436 14.03 -12.71 15.19
CA HIS A 436 15.13 -13.56 14.73
C HIS A 436 15.85 -12.98 13.51
N LEU A 437 15.15 -12.29 12.62
CA LEU A 437 15.78 -11.52 11.53
C LEU A 437 16.69 -10.41 12.07
N TRP A 438 16.25 -9.70 13.10
CA TRP A 438 17.07 -8.66 13.73
C TRP A 438 18.31 -9.26 14.43
N LEU A 439 18.15 -10.38 15.13
CA LEU A 439 19.28 -11.10 15.75
C LEU A 439 20.28 -11.60 14.71
N ALA A 440 19.81 -12.08 13.55
CA ALA A 440 20.68 -12.48 12.45
C ALA A 440 21.37 -11.26 11.82
N ALA A 441 20.65 -10.19 11.55
CA ALA A 441 21.18 -8.94 10.98
C ALA A 441 22.24 -8.30 11.89
N SER A 442 22.09 -8.42 13.21
CA SER A 442 23.06 -7.94 14.22
C SER A 442 24.21 -8.90 14.49
N GLY A 443 24.31 -10.05 13.79
CA GLY A 443 25.36 -11.03 13.95
C GLY A 443 25.25 -11.89 15.22
N LYS A 444 24.11 -11.82 15.94
CA LYS A 444 23.87 -12.59 17.17
C LYS A 444 23.35 -14.01 16.93
N GLN A 445 22.87 -14.27 15.72
CA GLN A 445 22.46 -15.59 15.25
C GLN A 445 22.95 -15.81 13.82
N SER A 446 23.16 -17.06 13.43
CA SER A 446 23.27 -17.41 12.01
C SER A 446 21.91 -17.40 11.34
N ALA A 447 21.86 -17.25 10.02
CA ALA A 447 20.61 -17.32 9.24
C ALA A 447 19.86 -18.65 9.49
N ALA A 448 20.59 -19.76 9.52
CA ALA A 448 20.02 -21.08 9.79
C ALA A 448 19.43 -21.19 11.21
N GLU A 449 20.11 -20.64 12.21
CA GLU A 449 19.58 -20.63 13.57
C GLU A 449 18.36 -19.73 13.70
N ALA A 450 18.39 -18.55 13.11
CA ALA A 450 17.27 -17.61 13.11
C ALA A 450 16.01 -18.25 12.51
N MET A 451 16.11 -18.88 11.35
CA MET A 451 14.96 -19.52 10.69
C MET A 451 14.47 -20.75 11.47
N ARG A 452 15.35 -21.57 11.99
CA ARG A 452 14.97 -22.71 12.84
C ARG A 452 14.22 -22.27 14.10
N ARG A 453 14.68 -21.22 14.78
CA ARG A 453 14.00 -20.69 15.97
C ARG A 453 12.65 -20.08 15.63
N THR A 454 12.59 -19.31 14.55
CA THR A 454 11.31 -18.76 14.06
C THR A 454 10.33 -19.89 13.76
N ALA A 455 10.74 -20.94 13.07
CA ALA A 455 9.87 -22.09 12.76
C ALA A 455 9.35 -22.77 14.05
N GLN A 456 10.19 -22.94 15.06
CA GLN A 456 9.80 -23.51 16.35
C GLN A 456 8.79 -22.62 17.10
N GLU A 457 8.97 -21.29 17.07
CA GLU A 457 8.03 -20.36 17.67
C GLU A 457 6.70 -20.32 16.90
N TRP A 458 6.74 -20.35 15.59
CA TRP A 458 5.57 -20.45 14.73
C TRP A 458 4.75 -21.72 15.01
N ASP A 459 5.41 -22.87 15.20
CA ASP A 459 4.71 -24.10 15.54
C ASP A 459 4.03 -24.02 16.90
N LYS A 460 4.67 -23.40 17.91
CA LYS A 460 4.06 -23.14 19.23
C LYS A 460 2.85 -22.21 19.14
N ILE A 461 2.94 -21.15 18.33
CA ILE A 461 1.82 -20.23 18.07
C ILE A 461 0.67 -21.00 17.43
N THR A 462 0.97 -21.80 16.39
CA THR A 462 -0.01 -22.66 15.70
C THR A 462 -0.72 -23.61 16.66
N GLN A 463 0.03 -24.26 17.57
CA GLN A 463 -0.53 -25.16 18.59
C GLN A 463 -1.45 -24.42 19.58
N ARG A 464 -1.05 -23.23 20.05
CA ARG A 464 -1.82 -22.42 20.97
C ARG A 464 -3.15 -21.93 20.40
N TYR A 465 -3.14 -21.49 19.11
CA TYR A 465 -4.38 -21.09 18.41
C TYR A 465 -5.26 -22.28 18.04
N GLY A 466 -4.68 -23.48 17.99
CA GLY A 466 -5.34 -24.72 17.58
C GLY A 466 -5.24 -24.95 16.07
N ARG A 467 -4.39 -25.91 15.69
CA ARG A 467 -4.07 -26.25 14.28
C ARG A 467 -5.34 -26.43 13.42
N GLU A 468 -6.31 -27.19 13.92
CA GLU A 468 -7.57 -27.43 13.20
C GLU A 468 -8.39 -26.16 12.95
N LYS A 469 -8.36 -25.20 13.86
CA LYS A 469 -9.03 -23.91 13.72
C LYS A 469 -8.34 -23.04 12.66
N LEU A 470 -7.05 -23.16 12.48
CA LEU A 470 -6.25 -22.37 11.54
C LEU A 470 -6.27 -22.95 10.11
N LEU A 471 -6.52 -24.25 9.93
CA LEU A 471 -6.54 -24.87 8.61
C LEU A 471 -7.53 -24.23 7.61
N PRO A 472 -8.75 -23.83 7.98
CA PRO A 472 -9.65 -23.10 7.08
C PRO A 472 -9.04 -21.77 6.61
N TRP A 473 -8.37 -21.03 7.48
CA TRP A 473 -7.68 -19.78 7.16
C TRP A 473 -6.55 -19.99 6.18
N LEU A 474 -5.71 -21.01 6.40
CA LEU A 474 -4.65 -21.39 5.47
C LEU A 474 -5.21 -21.73 4.08
N LYS A 475 -6.34 -22.43 3.99
CA LYS A 475 -6.99 -22.74 2.71
C LYS A 475 -7.45 -21.48 2.00
N ILE A 476 -8.08 -20.52 2.71
CA ILE A 476 -8.49 -19.22 2.17
C ILE A 476 -7.26 -18.46 1.67
N PHE A 477 -6.20 -18.38 2.47
CA PHE A 477 -4.96 -17.70 2.11
C PHE A 477 -4.32 -18.30 0.85
N ASN A 478 -4.17 -19.63 0.81
CA ASN A 478 -3.60 -20.35 -0.33
C ASN A 478 -4.44 -20.22 -1.60
N ALA A 479 -5.78 -20.19 -1.49
CA ALA A 479 -6.68 -19.94 -2.61
C ALA A 479 -6.50 -18.52 -3.15
N GLY A 480 -6.31 -17.53 -2.28
CA GLY A 480 -5.99 -16.16 -2.66
C GLY A 480 -4.64 -16.03 -3.37
N LEU A 481 -3.65 -16.85 -2.99
CA LEU A 481 -2.37 -16.93 -3.69
C LEU A 481 -2.49 -17.53 -5.10
N GLY A 482 -3.38 -18.51 -5.30
CA GLY A 482 -3.62 -19.17 -6.59
C GLY A 482 -4.47 -18.34 -7.57
N SER A 483 -5.32 -17.46 -7.06
CA SER A 483 -6.16 -16.57 -7.88
C SER A 483 -5.38 -15.34 -8.41
N SER A 484 -4.19 -15.12 -7.93
CA SER A 484 -3.25 -14.25 -8.62
C SER A 484 -2.82 -14.97 -9.89
N ASP A 485 -3.36 -14.56 -11.05
CA ASP A 485 -2.70 -14.68 -12.37
C ASP A 485 -1.37 -13.91 -12.39
N ALA A 486 -0.75 -13.77 -11.22
CA ALA A 486 0.63 -13.40 -11.04
C ALA A 486 1.47 -14.56 -11.56
N ALA A 487 1.27 -14.85 -12.85
CA ALA A 487 2.24 -15.55 -13.62
C ALA A 487 3.57 -14.90 -13.23
N ALA A 488 4.53 -15.70 -12.80
CA ALA A 488 5.89 -15.27 -12.76
C ALA A 488 6.11 -14.53 -14.07
N VAL A 489 6.31 -13.21 -14.00
CA VAL A 489 6.53 -12.44 -15.21
C VAL A 489 7.85 -12.97 -15.75
N VAL A 490 7.74 -13.79 -16.75
CA VAL A 490 8.89 -14.21 -17.55
C VAL A 490 9.28 -12.97 -18.31
N ALA A 491 10.26 -12.25 -17.79
CA ALA A 491 11.01 -11.35 -18.64
C ALA A 491 11.75 -12.22 -19.66
N LYS A 492 11.24 -12.26 -20.89
CA LYS A 492 12.04 -12.68 -22.04
C LYS A 492 13.17 -11.70 -22.27
#